data_c97ed57436e1de56f645b949a08e4b87
#
_entry.id   c97ed57436e1de56f645b949a08e4b87
#
_cell.length_a   1.000
_cell.length_b   1.000
_cell.length_c   1.000
_cell.angle_alpha   90.00
_cell.angle_beta   90.00
_cell.angle_gamma   90.00
#
_symmetry.space_group_name_H-M   'P 1'
#
loop_
_entity.id
_entity.type
_entity.pdbx_description
1 polymer ?
#
loop_
_entity_poly.entity_id
_entity_poly.type
_entity_poly.pdbx_seq_one_letter_code
_entity_poly.pdbx_strand_id
1 'polypeptide(L)'
;MIRIENISKQLSHRILFIEASAALNRGEKIGLVGPNGAGKTSLFRMIIGHELPDEGQVSVDKGVSIGYFSQDVGEMSGRSAVAEVMDGAGPVSEVAAELRELEAAMVDPDRMDEMDAIIERYGEVQARYEELDGYALDGRAREVLAGLSFSEAMMDGDVGALSGGWKMRVALARILLMRPDVMLLDEPSNHLDLESLIWLEQFLKGYEGALLMTSHDREFMNRIVNKIIEIDAGQLNSYSGDYVFYEGQRALNEKHQQSQFERQQAMLAKEIKFIERFKARASHASQVQSRVKKLEKIDRVEPPKRRQVVAFEFQPAPRSGEDVVAVKNVSKRYGDKVIYDGFDFMVRRRERWCIMGINGAGKSTLLKLVAGDSKPDEGTVSIGASVKMGYFAQHAMDVLDGEMTIFEMLETTFPRAGQAPLRALAGCFGFSGDDIDKRVRVLSGGEKARLVMAIMLFDPPNLLVLDEPTNHLDLDTKEMLIKALSQFEGTMLFVSHDRHFLAALSNRVLEITPEGVFQYGGGYTEYVERTGHEAPGLRS
;
A
#
# COMPACT_ATOMS: atom_id res chain seq x y z
N MET A 1 19.54 13.76 -13.66
CA MET A 1 18.42 13.30 -14.52
C MET A 1 17.16 14.11 -14.24
N ILE A 2 16.67 14.17 -12.98
CA ILE A 2 15.54 15.00 -12.60
C ILE A 2 15.96 15.92 -11.46
N ARG A 3 15.65 17.22 -11.57
CA ARG A 3 15.89 18.21 -10.54
C ARG A 3 14.60 18.90 -10.19
N ILE A 4 14.32 18.99 -8.92
CA ILE A 4 13.20 19.68 -8.33
C ILE A 4 13.81 20.88 -7.60
N GLU A 5 13.49 22.10 -8.02
CA GLU A 5 14.15 23.31 -7.55
C GLU A 5 13.13 24.30 -6.99
N ASN A 6 13.15 24.47 -5.66
CA ASN A 6 12.36 25.44 -4.90
C ASN A 6 10.87 25.42 -5.25
N ILE A 7 10.29 24.23 -5.40
CA ILE A 7 8.88 24.12 -5.73
C ILE A 7 7.99 24.48 -4.54
N SER A 8 6.97 25.28 -4.83
CA SER A 8 5.85 25.53 -3.94
C SER A 8 4.57 25.08 -4.63
N LYS A 9 3.68 24.42 -3.89
CA LYS A 9 2.39 23.94 -4.40
C LYS A 9 1.33 23.97 -3.34
N GLN A 10 0.18 24.55 -3.69
CA GLN A 10 -1.01 24.58 -2.84
C GLN A 10 -2.17 23.90 -3.58
N LEU A 11 -2.94 23.10 -2.88
CA LEU A 11 -4.15 22.46 -3.38
C LEU A 11 -5.33 22.87 -2.52
N SER A 12 -6.20 23.74 -3.08
CA SER A 12 -7.26 24.42 -2.33
C SER A 12 -6.74 25.17 -1.10
N HIS A 13 -7.03 24.70 0.11
CA HIS A 13 -6.56 25.31 1.36
C HIS A 13 -5.33 24.61 1.97
N ARG A 14 -4.82 23.55 1.33
CA ARG A 14 -3.71 22.75 1.84
C ARG A 14 -2.43 23.06 1.09
N ILE A 15 -1.40 23.44 1.82
CA ILE A 15 -0.05 23.60 1.28
C ILE A 15 0.59 22.21 1.22
N LEU A 16 1.06 21.81 0.03
CA LEU A 16 1.74 20.55 -0.20
C LEU A 16 3.27 20.71 -0.14
N PHE A 17 3.80 21.76 -0.78
CA PHE A 17 5.23 22.05 -0.83
C PHE A 17 5.50 23.53 -0.61
N ILE A 18 6.63 23.84 0.04
CA ILE A 18 7.12 25.20 0.30
C ILE A 18 8.62 25.20 -0.02
N GLU A 19 9.03 25.89 -1.09
CA GLU A 19 10.43 26.00 -1.53
C GLU A 19 11.21 24.66 -1.48
N ALA A 20 10.52 23.56 -1.78
CA ALA A 20 11.03 22.22 -1.63
C ALA A 20 11.97 21.86 -2.79
N SER A 21 13.11 21.24 -2.50
CA SER A 21 14.12 20.88 -3.48
C SER A 21 14.61 19.46 -3.29
N ALA A 22 14.76 18.71 -4.39
CA ALA A 22 15.31 17.37 -4.40
C ALA A 22 15.95 17.05 -5.76
N ALA A 23 16.77 16.00 -5.80
CA ALA A 23 17.34 15.50 -7.04
C ALA A 23 17.27 13.99 -7.12
N LEU A 24 17.03 13.48 -8.34
CA LEU A 24 17.06 12.08 -8.70
C LEU A 24 18.17 11.87 -9.72
N ASN A 25 19.20 11.13 -9.36
CA ASN A 25 20.34 10.84 -10.19
C ASN A 25 20.24 9.43 -10.81
N ARG A 26 21.05 9.17 -11.83
CA ARG A 26 21.10 7.86 -12.50
C ARG A 26 21.47 6.75 -11.51
N GLY A 27 20.72 5.63 -11.54
CA GLY A 27 20.96 4.47 -10.70
C GLY A 27 20.55 4.64 -9.21
N GLU A 28 20.06 5.83 -8.81
CA GLU A 28 19.49 6.00 -7.46
C GLU A 28 18.15 5.29 -7.34
N LYS A 29 17.95 4.56 -6.25
CA LYS A 29 16.69 3.92 -5.89
C LYS A 29 16.12 4.63 -4.67
N ILE A 30 15.15 5.50 -4.92
CA ILE A 30 14.62 6.42 -3.92
C ILE A 30 13.23 5.99 -3.47
N GLY A 31 13.04 5.88 -2.15
CA GLY A 31 11.73 5.77 -1.53
C GLY A 31 11.18 7.15 -1.18
N LEU A 32 9.99 7.47 -1.67
CA LEU A 32 9.27 8.68 -1.31
C LEU A 32 8.29 8.38 -0.18
N VAL A 33 8.52 8.94 1.00
CA VAL A 33 7.73 8.68 2.20
C VAL A 33 7.04 9.95 2.69
N GLY A 34 5.95 9.79 3.40
CA GLY A 34 5.16 10.88 3.96
C GLY A 34 3.72 10.45 4.25
N PRO A 35 3.00 11.18 5.09
CA PRO A 35 1.61 10.85 5.44
C PRO A 35 0.69 10.87 4.22
N ASN A 36 -0.48 10.25 4.34
CA ASN A 36 -1.49 10.31 3.29
C ASN A 36 -1.92 11.74 3.03
N GLY A 37 -1.96 12.11 1.73
CA GLY A 37 -2.24 13.47 1.28
C GLY A 37 -1.07 14.45 1.46
N ALA A 38 0.16 14.01 1.75
CA ALA A 38 1.34 14.89 1.81
C ALA A 38 1.77 15.43 0.44
N GLY A 39 1.22 14.90 -0.65
CA GLY A 39 1.55 15.34 -2.01
C GLY A 39 2.43 14.35 -2.79
N LYS A 40 2.58 13.09 -2.36
CA LYS A 40 3.39 12.08 -3.06
C LYS A 40 3.00 11.95 -4.54
N THR A 41 1.73 11.70 -4.82
CA THR A 41 1.20 11.60 -6.20
C THR A 41 1.29 12.93 -6.97
N SER A 42 1.09 14.08 -6.30
CA SER A 42 1.27 15.40 -6.95
C SER A 42 2.72 15.62 -7.37
N LEU A 43 3.69 15.16 -6.57
CA LEU A 43 5.11 15.23 -6.95
C LEU A 43 5.39 14.40 -8.21
N PHE A 44 4.86 13.18 -8.30
CA PHE A 44 4.96 12.38 -9.52
C PHE A 44 4.35 13.08 -10.73
N ARG A 45 3.14 13.64 -10.59
CA ARG A 45 2.46 14.38 -11.66
C ARG A 45 3.23 15.64 -12.10
N MET A 46 3.90 16.31 -11.18
CA MET A 46 4.79 17.43 -11.52
C MET A 46 6.04 16.98 -12.29
N ILE A 47 6.62 15.81 -11.93
CA ILE A 47 7.79 15.27 -12.64
C ILE A 47 7.44 14.89 -14.09
N ILE A 48 6.27 14.32 -14.33
CA ILE A 48 5.82 13.94 -15.69
C ILE A 48 5.16 15.10 -16.46
N GLY A 49 5.05 16.29 -15.84
CA GLY A 49 4.48 17.49 -16.48
C GLY A 49 2.95 17.53 -16.56
N HIS A 50 2.23 16.62 -15.88
CA HIS A 50 0.76 16.66 -15.80
C HIS A 50 0.24 17.75 -14.87
N GLU A 51 1.04 18.16 -13.89
CA GLU A 51 0.79 19.29 -13.01
C GLU A 51 2.00 20.23 -13.03
N LEU A 52 1.75 21.53 -12.85
CA LEU A 52 2.82 22.52 -12.70
C LEU A 52 2.91 22.95 -11.23
N PRO A 53 4.12 23.17 -10.69
CA PRO A 53 4.26 23.86 -9.40
C PRO A 53 3.73 25.30 -9.52
N ASP A 54 3.30 25.87 -8.40
CA ASP A 54 2.86 27.27 -8.36
C ASP A 54 4.06 28.22 -8.38
N GLU A 55 5.20 27.81 -7.78
CA GLU A 55 6.50 28.45 -7.83
C GLU A 55 7.61 27.42 -7.97
N GLY A 56 8.79 27.83 -8.46
CA GLY A 56 9.92 26.95 -8.71
C GLY A 56 9.78 26.17 -10.03
N GLN A 57 10.56 25.13 -10.20
CA GLN A 57 10.55 24.33 -11.43
C GLN A 57 10.94 22.87 -11.18
N VAL A 58 10.44 21.99 -12.04
CA VAL A 58 10.91 20.63 -12.20
C VAL A 58 11.57 20.49 -13.57
N SER A 59 12.82 20.09 -13.60
CA SER A 59 13.58 19.93 -14.84
C SER A 59 14.02 18.49 -15.04
N VAL A 60 13.84 17.99 -16.26
CA VAL A 60 14.27 16.68 -16.72
C VAL A 60 15.32 16.86 -17.81
N ASP A 61 16.44 16.16 -17.74
CA ASP A 61 17.49 16.21 -18.75
C ASP A 61 16.94 15.73 -20.10
N LYS A 62 17.42 16.33 -21.21
CA LYS A 62 16.96 15.99 -22.56
C LYS A 62 17.27 14.53 -22.90
N GLY A 63 16.29 13.83 -23.48
CA GLY A 63 16.44 12.45 -23.93
C GLY A 63 16.25 11.40 -22.83
N VAL A 64 15.90 11.79 -21.62
CA VAL A 64 15.57 10.86 -20.53
C VAL A 64 14.14 10.35 -20.72
N SER A 65 14.00 9.04 -20.83
CA SER A 65 12.70 8.35 -20.86
C SER A 65 12.17 8.15 -19.44
N ILE A 66 10.88 8.47 -19.22
CA ILE A 66 10.21 8.31 -17.92
C ILE A 66 9.04 7.36 -18.07
N GLY A 67 9.01 6.29 -17.26
CA GLY A 67 7.84 5.42 -17.08
C GLY A 67 7.15 5.76 -15.78
N TYR A 68 5.85 6.02 -15.82
CA TYR A 68 5.04 6.32 -14.64
C TYR A 68 3.92 5.31 -14.46
N PHE A 69 3.95 4.62 -13.33
CA PHE A 69 2.87 3.77 -12.86
C PHE A 69 2.01 4.53 -11.86
N SER A 70 0.74 4.72 -12.21
CA SER A 70 -0.26 5.38 -11.37
C SER A 70 -1.36 4.39 -10.94
N GLN A 71 -2.09 4.76 -9.90
CA GLN A 71 -3.25 3.99 -9.44
C GLN A 71 -4.47 4.07 -10.38
N ASP A 72 -4.47 4.98 -11.33
CA ASP A 72 -5.50 5.11 -12.37
C ASP A 72 -4.91 4.67 -13.70
N VAL A 73 -5.37 3.53 -14.20
CA VAL A 73 -4.84 2.88 -15.41
C VAL A 73 -5.75 3.05 -16.63
N GLY A 74 -6.87 3.76 -16.48
CA GLY A 74 -7.85 3.94 -17.56
C GLY A 74 -8.59 2.66 -17.93
N GLU A 75 -9.38 2.74 -19.01
CA GLU A 75 -10.10 1.60 -19.55
C GLU A 75 -9.20 0.81 -20.51
N MET A 76 -9.10 -0.50 -20.28
CA MET A 76 -8.40 -1.45 -21.14
C MET A 76 -9.40 -2.49 -21.62
N SER A 77 -9.50 -2.71 -22.93
CA SER A 77 -10.40 -3.72 -23.52
C SER A 77 -10.05 -4.02 -25.00
N GLY A 78 -10.50 -5.16 -25.49
CA GLY A 78 -10.41 -5.51 -26.92
C GLY A 78 -9.05 -6.03 -27.39
N ARG A 79 -8.13 -6.31 -26.46
CA ARG A 79 -6.78 -6.85 -26.76
C ARG A 79 -6.38 -7.89 -25.73
N SER A 80 -5.45 -8.78 -26.08
CA SER A 80 -4.85 -9.67 -25.09
C SER A 80 -3.95 -8.92 -24.10
N ALA A 81 -3.77 -9.49 -22.90
CA ALA A 81 -2.90 -8.87 -21.89
C ALA A 81 -1.45 -8.70 -22.40
N VAL A 82 -0.92 -9.69 -23.14
CA VAL A 82 0.41 -9.60 -23.78
C VAL A 82 0.45 -8.45 -24.77
N ALA A 83 -0.56 -8.34 -25.65
CA ALA A 83 -0.60 -7.26 -26.63
C ALA A 83 -0.67 -5.87 -25.99
N GLU A 84 -1.43 -5.74 -24.89
CA GLU A 84 -1.54 -4.49 -24.13
C GLU A 84 -0.21 -4.11 -23.47
N VAL A 85 0.52 -5.08 -22.93
CA VAL A 85 1.86 -4.85 -22.35
C VAL A 85 2.86 -4.46 -23.43
N MET A 86 2.84 -5.11 -24.58
CA MET A 86 3.73 -4.82 -25.71
C MET A 86 3.47 -3.45 -26.34
N ASP A 87 2.22 -2.99 -26.36
CA ASP A 87 1.82 -1.70 -26.93
C ASP A 87 2.54 -0.50 -26.25
N GLY A 88 2.95 -0.68 -24.99
CA GLY A 88 3.76 0.28 -24.25
C GLY A 88 5.24 0.29 -24.57
N ALA A 89 5.77 -0.64 -25.40
CA ALA A 89 7.20 -0.80 -25.60
C ALA A 89 7.85 0.21 -26.58
N GLY A 90 7.16 1.33 -26.87
CA GLY A 90 7.69 2.41 -27.73
C GLY A 90 7.82 2.01 -29.20
N PRO A 91 8.95 2.34 -29.88
CA PRO A 91 9.08 2.14 -31.33
C PRO A 91 8.84 0.70 -31.81
N VAL A 92 9.12 -0.28 -30.96
CA VAL A 92 8.91 -1.71 -31.29
C VAL A 92 7.42 -2.02 -31.42
N SER A 93 6.57 -1.40 -30.58
CA SER A 93 5.13 -1.62 -30.62
C SER A 93 4.48 -1.01 -31.86
N GLU A 94 4.97 0.16 -32.32
CA GLU A 94 4.50 0.78 -33.55
C GLU A 94 4.79 -0.12 -34.76
N VAL A 95 6.02 -0.64 -34.83
CA VAL A 95 6.44 -1.58 -35.89
C VAL A 95 5.65 -2.89 -35.81
N ALA A 96 5.40 -3.42 -34.61
CA ALA A 96 4.58 -4.61 -34.41
C ALA A 96 3.11 -4.40 -34.80
N ALA A 97 2.55 -3.20 -34.60
CA ALA A 97 1.21 -2.85 -35.05
C ALA A 97 1.14 -2.80 -36.57
N GLU A 98 2.13 -2.14 -37.23
CA GLU A 98 2.23 -2.04 -38.69
C GLU A 98 2.36 -3.44 -39.30
N LEU A 99 3.17 -4.35 -38.74
CA LEU A 99 3.25 -5.75 -39.18
C LEU A 99 1.89 -6.44 -39.20
N ARG A 100 1.14 -6.32 -38.10
CA ARG A 100 -0.20 -6.93 -37.99
C ARG A 100 -1.20 -6.34 -38.99
N GLU A 101 -1.15 -5.03 -39.23
CA GLU A 101 -1.98 -4.39 -40.26
C GLU A 101 -1.65 -4.90 -41.66
N LEU A 102 -0.36 -5.06 -41.99
CA LEU A 102 0.08 -5.60 -43.26
C LEU A 102 -0.29 -7.09 -43.42
N GLU A 103 -0.16 -7.90 -42.36
CA GLU A 103 -0.63 -9.29 -42.35
C GLU A 103 -2.14 -9.39 -42.59
N ALA A 104 -2.95 -8.55 -41.93
CA ALA A 104 -4.38 -8.49 -42.16
C ALA A 104 -4.71 -8.05 -43.60
N ALA A 105 -3.95 -7.07 -44.15
CA ALA A 105 -4.11 -6.59 -45.51
C ALA A 105 -3.76 -7.66 -46.57
N MET A 106 -2.80 -8.55 -46.31
CA MET A 106 -2.46 -9.68 -47.20
C MET A 106 -3.58 -10.71 -47.33
N VAL A 107 -4.46 -10.81 -46.37
CA VAL A 107 -5.57 -11.77 -46.37
C VAL A 107 -6.88 -11.14 -46.85
N ASP A 108 -6.90 -9.82 -47.06
CA ASP A 108 -8.08 -9.06 -47.47
C ASP A 108 -8.29 -9.18 -49.01
N PRO A 109 -9.41 -9.81 -49.48
CA PRO A 109 -9.69 -9.96 -50.90
C PRO A 109 -9.84 -8.63 -51.66
N ASP A 110 -10.24 -7.56 -50.97
CA ASP A 110 -10.50 -6.25 -51.60
C ASP A 110 -9.20 -5.48 -51.89
N ARG A 111 -8.04 -5.95 -51.36
CA ARG A 111 -6.74 -5.33 -51.51
C ARG A 111 -5.74 -6.10 -52.39
N MET A 112 -6.22 -7.05 -53.18
CA MET A 112 -5.39 -7.89 -54.05
C MET A 112 -4.60 -7.07 -55.09
N ASP A 113 -5.11 -5.93 -55.55
CA ASP A 113 -4.42 -5.06 -56.50
C ASP A 113 -3.20 -4.35 -55.88
N GLU A 114 -3.10 -4.26 -54.55
CA GLU A 114 -1.98 -3.63 -53.83
C GLU A 114 -0.99 -4.68 -53.29
N MET A 115 -1.16 -5.97 -53.57
CA MET A 115 -0.43 -7.08 -52.95
C MET A 115 1.10 -6.93 -53.05
N ASP A 116 1.63 -6.57 -54.20
CA ASP A 116 3.08 -6.43 -54.38
C ASP A 116 3.67 -5.32 -53.48
N ALA A 117 2.97 -4.20 -53.35
CA ALA A 117 3.39 -3.09 -52.48
C ALA A 117 3.25 -3.49 -50.98
N ILE A 118 2.22 -4.26 -50.61
CA ILE A 118 2.02 -4.77 -49.25
C ILE A 118 3.16 -5.72 -48.87
N ILE A 119 3.55 -6.65 -49.76
CA ILE A 119 4.64 -7.59 -49.53
C ILE A 119 5.99 -6.87 -49.41
N GLU A 120 6.28 -5.90 -50.27
CA GLU A 120 7.52 -5.11 -50.16
C GLU A 120 7.59 -4.36 -48.83
N ARG A 121 6.50 -3.69 -48.45
CA ARG A 121 6.41 -2.97 -47.15
C ARG A 121 6.52 -3.90 -45.98
N TYR A 122 5.88 -5.09 -46.02
CA TYR A 122 6.00 -6.11 -45.00
C TYR A 122 7.45 -6.53 -44.77
N GLY A 123 8.21 -6.76 -45.85
CA GLY A 123 9.64 -7.11 -45.75
C GLY A 123 10.49 -6.02 -45.07
N GLU A 124 10.24 -4.74 -45.37
CA GLU A 124 10.94 -3.61 -44.72
C GLU A 124 10.59 -3.53 -43.22
N VAL A 125 9.31 -3.64 -42.90
CA VAL A 125 8.81 -3.52 -41.52
C VAL A 125 9.27 -4.73 -40.71
N GLN A 126 9.29 -5.92 -41.30
CA GLN A 126 9.79 -7.14 -40.66
C GLN A 126 11.29 -7.04 -40.32
N ALA A 127 12.11 -6.55 -41.29
CA ALA A 127 13.54 -6.33 -41.03
C ALA A 127 13.77 -5.33 -39.89
N ARG A 128 12.97 -4.27 -39.84
CA ARG A 128 13.02 -3.30 -38.74
C ARG A 128 12.56 -3.87 -37.40
N TYR A 129 11.57 -4.78 -37.40
CA TYR A 129 11.13 -5.48 -36.22
C TYR A 129 12.20 -6.42 -35.68
N GLU A 130 12.93 -7.13 -36.56
CA GLU A 130 14.09 -7.96 -36.19
C GLU A 130 15.24 -7.10 -35.64
N GLU A 131 15.56 -5.96 -36.29
CA GLU A 131 16.61 -5.03 -35.81
C GLU A 131 16.31 -4.48 -34.41
N LEU A 132 15.05 -4.27 -34.09
CA LEU A 132 14.58 -3.84 -32.76
C LEU A 132 14.40 -4.99 -31.77
N ASP A 133 14.83 -6.23 -32.10
CA ASP A 133 14.70 -7.43 -31.26
C ASP A 133 13.23 -7.72 -30.90
N GLY A 134 12.31 -7.44 -31.82
CA GLY A 134 10.87 -7.48 -31.61
C GLY A 134 10.34 -8.88 -31.27
N TYR A 135 10.94 -9.94 -31.84
CA TYR A 135 10.55 -11.33 -31.52
C TYR A 135 10.88 -11.72 -30.08
N ALA A 136 11.93 -11.15 -29.48
CA ALA A 136 12.23 -11.35 -28.07
C ALA A 136 11.29 -10.55 -27.15
N LEU A 137 10.58 -9.56 -27.69
CA LEU A 137 9.68 -8.71 -26.91
C LEU A 137 8.48 -9.48 -26.37
N ASP A 138 7.87 -10.37 -27.20
CA ASP A 138 6.76 -11.23 -26.73
C ASP A 138 7.22 -12.14 -25.58
N GLY A 139 8.39 -12.77 -25.73
CA GLY A 139 8.97 -13.59 -24.67
C GLY A 139 9.21 -12.81 -23.38
N ARG A 140 9.77 -11.61 -23.48
CA ARG A 140 9.99 -10.71 -22.32
C ARG A 140 8.67 -10.23 -21.72
N ALA A 141 7.66 -9.93 -22.53
CA ALA A 141 6.34 -9.55 -22.04
C ALA A 141 5.68 -10.69 -21.25
N ARG A 142 5.77 -11.92 -21.77
CA ARG A 142 5.27 -13.13 -21.09
C ARG A 142 6.04 -13.41 -19.79
N GLU A 143 7.37 -13.24 -19.79
CA GLU A 143 8.19 -13.38 -18.57
C GLU A 143 7.77 -12.38 -17.48
N VAL A 144 7.57 -11.11 -17.83
CA VAL A 144 7.11 -10.08 -16.88
C VAL A 144 5.70 -10.40 -16.38
N LEU A 145 4.78 -10.79 -17.25
CA LEU A 145 3.42 -11.18 -16.88
C LEU A 145 3.41 -12.43 -15.99
N ALA A 146 4.22 -13.44 -16.30
CA ALA A 146 4.38 -14.64 -15.46
C ALA A 146 4.89 -14.28 -14.07
N GLY A 147 5.88 -13.39 -13.97
CA GLY A 147 6.36 -12.84 -12.69
C GLY A 147 5.30 -12.10 -11.89
N LEU A 148 4.30 -11.54 -12.56
CA LEU A 148 3.12 -10.92 -11.93
C LEU A 148 1.94 -11.90 -11.76
N SER A 149 2.22 -13.22 -11.79
CA SER A 149 1.27 -14.32 -11.55
C SER A 149 0.17 -14.49 -12.61
N PHE A 150 0.40 -14.05 -13.87
CA PHE A 150 -0.50 -14.35 -14.97
C PHE A 150 -0.30 -15.79 -15.45
N SER A 151 -1.38 -16.52 -15.66
CA SER A 151 -1.34 -17.80 -16.40
C SER A 151 -1.31 -17.54 -17.92
N GLU A 152 -0.86 -18.51 -18.70
CA GLU A 152 -0.85 -18.39 -20.17
C GLU A 152 -2.23 -18.05 -20.74
N ALA A 153 -3.30 -18.68 -20.23
CA ALA A 153 -4.66 -18.39 -20.64
C ALA A 153 -5.09 -16.93 -20.34
N MET A 154 -4.59 -16.33 -19.26
CA MET A 154 -4.84 -14.93 -18.95
C MET A 154 -4.01 -13.98 -19.81
N MET A 155 -2.79 -14.40 -20.19
CA MET A 155 -1.91 -13.60 -21.05
C MET A 155 -2.50 -13.43 -22.46
N ASP A 156 -3.11 -14.50 -23.00
CA ASP A 156 -3.71 -14.50 -24.33
C ASP A 156 -5.19 -14.06 -24.33
N GLY A 157 -5.81 -13.97 -23.14
CA GLY A 157 -7.19 -13.53 -22.95
C GLY A 157 -7.37 -12.03 -23.05
N ASP A 158 -8.62 -11.58 -23.30
CA ASP A 158 -8.98 -10.17 -23.35
C ASP A 158 -8.75 -9.49 -22.00
N VAL A 159 -7.93 -8.43 -22.00
CA VAL A 159 -7.69 -7.60 -20.81
C VAL A 159 -8.97 -6.97 -20.26
N GLY A 160 -9.97 -6.75 -21.11
CA GLY A 160 -11.27 -6.21 -20.72
C GLY A 160 -12.01 -7.09 -19.72
N ALA A 161 -11.85 -8.43 -19.81
CA ALA A 161 -12.47 -9.41 -18.92
C ALA A 161 -11.79 -9.49 -17.54
N LEU A 162 -10.62 -8.87 -17.36
CA LEU A 162 -9.86 -8.89 -16.12
C LEU A 162 -10.45 -7.94 -15.07
N SER A 163 -10.33 -8.30 -13.79
CA SER A 163 -10.67 -7.40 -12.70
C SER A 163 -9.71 -6.20 -12.62
N GLY A 164 -10.12 -5.13 -11.92
CA GLY A 164 -9.30 -3.92 -11.75
C GLY A 164 -7.88 -4.19 -11.24
N GLY A 165 -7.72 -5.10 -10.28
CA GLY A 165 -6.39 -5.48 -9.77
C GLY A 165 -5.50 -6.16 -10.81
N TRP A 166 -6.07 -6.97 -11.69
CA TRP A 166 -5.33 -7.58 -12.81
C TRP A 166 -4.98 -6.55 -13.89
N LYS A 167 -5.87 -5.60 -14.19
CA LYS A 167 -5.57 -4.47 -15.10
C LYS A 167 -4.43 -3.61 -14.57
N MET A 168 -4.37 -3.38 -13.25
CA MET A 168 -3.24 -2.72 -12.61
C MET A 168 -1.92 -3.46 -12.81
N ARG A 169 -1.92 -4.80 -12.72
CA ARG A 169 -0.73 -5.60 -13.00
C ARG A 169 -0.30 -5.53 -14.47
N VAL A 170 -1.25 -5.47 -15.42
CA VAL A 170 -0.95 -5.24 -16.84
C VAL A 170 -0.27 -3.88 -17.04
N ALA A 171 -0.79 -2.81 -16.43
CA ALA A 171 -0.18 -1.49 -16.49
C ALA A 171 1.23 -1.45 -15.88
N LEU A 172 1.43 -2.14 -14.75
CA LEU A 172 2.76 -2.30 -14.17
C LEU A 172 3.70 -3.06 -15.12
N ALA A 173 3.26 -4.20 -15.67
CA ALA A 173 4.02 -4.99 -16.64
C ALA A 173 4.50 -4.16 -17.83
N ARG A 174 3.64 -3.27 -18.34
CA ARG A 174 3.97 -2.34 -19.43
C ARG A 174 5.16 -1.45 -19.09
N ILE A 175 5.19 -0.87 -17.88
CA ILE A 175 6.30 -0.03 -17.43
C ILE A 175 7.58 -0.85 -17.22
N LEU A 176 7.46 -2.05 -16.65
CA LEU A 176 8.61 -2.93 -16.42
C LEU A 176 9.24 -3.42 -17.73
N LEU A 177 8.41 -3.71 -18.74
CA LEU A 177 8.88 -4.10 -20.09
C LEU A 177 9.63 -2.99 -20.80
N MET A 178 9.17 -1.74 -20.69
CA MET A 178 9.79 -0.56 -21.29
C MET A 178 11.21 -0.28 -20.78
N ARG A 179 11.54 -0.64 -19.54
CA ARG A 179 12.81 -0.33 -18.87
C ARG A 179 13.28 1.11 -19.12
N PRO A 180 12.48 2.13 -18.78
CA PRO A 180 12.82 3.54 -19.00
C PRO A 180 14.07 3.96 -18.23
N ASP A 181 14.69 5.12 -18.54
CA ASP A 181 15.81 5.64 -17.75
C ASP A 181 15.41 5.99 -16.31
N VAL A 182 14.17 6.44 -16.12
CA VAL A 182 13.57 6.74 -14.82
C VAL A 182 12.23 6.05 -14.68
N MET A 183 12.08 5.29 -13.61
CA MET A 183 10.84 4.62 -13.26
C MET A 183 10.20 5.30 -12.04
N LEU A 184 8.97 5.76 -12.19
CA LEU A 184 8.16 6.36 -11.14
C LEU A 184 7.04 5.39 -10.79
N LEU A 185 7.03 4.84 -9.57
CA LEU A 185 6.06 3.83 -9.13
C LEU A 185 5.25 4.33 -7.95
N ASP A 186 3.96 4.58 -8.15
CA ASP A 186 3.04 5.01 -7.08
C ASP A 186 2.30 3.79 -6.50
N GLU A 187 2.76 3.30 -5.34
CA GLU A 187 2.24 2.14 -4.62
C GLU A 187 2.18 0.84 -5.47
N PRO A 188 3.30 0.40 -6.08
CA PRO A 188 3.30 -0.77 -6.97
C PRO A 188 3.02 -2.09 -6.23
N SER A 189 3.19 -2.14 -4.92
CA SER A 189 2.91 -3.31 -4.08
C SER A 189 1.41 -3.57 -3.88
N ASN A 190 0.56 -2.57 -4.12
CA ASN A 190 -0.88 -2.75 -4.02
C ASN A 190 -1.38 -3.74 -5.08
N HIS A 191 -2.32 -4.59 -4.71
CA HIS A 191 -2.92 -5.63 -5.58
C HIS A 191 -1.98 -6.76 -6.02
N LEU A 192 -0.74 -6.81 -5.52
CA LEU A 192 0.17 -7.93 -5.73
C LEU A 192 0.01 -8.98 -4.63
N ASP A 193 0.08 -10.26 -5.01
CA ASP A 193 0.30 -11.33 -4.03
C ASP A 193 1.78 -11.38 -3.64
N LEU A 194 2.07 -12.15 -2.62
CA LEU A 194 3.40 -12.18 -2.04
C LEU A 194 4.45 -12.70 -3.03
N GLU A 195 4.08 -13.65 -3.90
CA GLU A 195 4.93 -14.18 -4.96
C GLU A 195 5.30 -13.09 -5.99
N SER A 196 4.28 -12.39 -6.52
CA SER A 196 4.49 -11.27 -7.45
C SER A 196 5.31 -10.15 -6.81
N LEU A 197 5.11 -9.90 -5.51
CA LEU A 197 5.86 -8.89 -4.77
C LEU A 197 7.35 -9.25 -4.68
N ILE A 198 7.68 -10.50 -4.36
CA ILE A 198 9.06 -10.99 -4.29
C ILE A 198 9.72 -10.95 -5.67
N TRP A 199 8.99 -11.35 -6.71
CA TRP A 199 9.50 -11.24 -8.08
C TRP A 199 9.77 -9.77 -8.46
N LEU A 200 8.85 -8.85 -8.14
CA LEU A 200 9.04 -7.43 -8.39
C LEU A 200 10.25 -6.86 -7.63
N GLU A 201 10.47 -7.29 -6.39
CA GLU A 201 11.69 -6.92 -5.64
C GLU A 201 12.96 -7.31 -6.38
N GLN A 202 13.03 -8.54 -6.89
CA GLN A 202 14.19 -9.03 -7.63
C GLN A 202 14.38 -8.25 -8.93
N PHE A 203 13.29 -7.99 -9.65
CA PHE A 203 13.33 -7.18 -10.87
C PHE A 203 13.86 -5.77 -10.60
N LEU A 204 13.32 -5.08 -9.60
CA LEU A 204 13.72 -3.71 -9.27
C LEU A 204 15.14 -3.62 -8.70
N LYS A 205 15.63 -4.67 -8.02
CA LYS A 205 17.04 -4.76 -7.61
C LYS A 205 17.98 -4.83 -8.79
N GLY A 206 17.62 -5.57 -9.83
CA GLY A 206 18.39 -5.70 -11.08
C GLY A 206 18.23 -4.53 -12.06
N TYR A 207 17.31 -3.60 -11.80
CA TYR A 207 17.07 -2.46 -12.69
C TYR A 207 18.19 -1.40 -12.54
N GLU A 208 18.82 -1.01 -13.67
CA GLU A 208 19.98 -0.10 -13.69
C GLU A 208 19.58 1.39 -13.76
N GLY A 209 18.36 1.69 -14.16
CA GLY A 209 17.83 3.05 -14.23
C GLY A 209 17.59 3.66 -12.86
N ALA A 210 17.15 4.91 -12.84
CA ALA A 210 16.73 5.57 -11.61
C ALA A 210 15.30 5.17 -11.22
N LEU A 211 15.06 4.94 -9.94
CA LEU A 211 13.76 4.58 -9.39
C LEU A 211 13.33 5.60 -8.35
N LEU A 212 12.12 6.11 -8.46
CA LEU A 212 11.42 6.83 -7.41
C LEU A 212 10.10 6.12 -7.14
N MET A 213 9.92 5.62 -5.92
CA MET A 213 8.73 4.83 -5.60
C MET A 213 8.12 5.22 -4.26
N THR A 214 6.80 5.08 -4.18
CA THR A 214 6.07 5.04 -2.91
C THR A 214 5.70 3.60 -2.60
N SER A 215 5.65 3.24 -1.34
CA SER A 215 5.06 1.99 -0.88
C SER A 215 4.69 2.09 0.60
N HIS A 216 3.64 1.38 0.96
CA HIS A 216 3.24 1.14 2.35
C HIS A 216 3.72 -0.24 2.85
N ASP A 217 4.59 -0.91 2.12
CA ASP A 217 5.29 -2.11 2.55
C ASP A 217 6.73 -1.75 2.95
N ARG A 218 7.00 -1.87 4.25
CA ARG A 218 8.27 -1.51 4.87
C ARG A 218 9.42 -2.41 4.41
N GLU A 219 9.16 -3.72 4.34
CA GLU A 219 10.14 -4.71 3.94
C GLU A 219 10.50 -4.55 2.46
N PHE A 220 9.49 -4.34 1.61
CA PHE A 220 9.66 -4.05 0.19
C PHE A 220 10.54 -2.82 -0.04
N MET A 221 10.23 -1.71 0.67
CA MET A 221 11.05 -0.49 0.61
C MET A 221 12.49 -0.76 1.04
N ASN A 222 12.68 -1.40 2.20
CA ASN A 222 13.98 -1.63 2.78
C ASN A 222 14.89 -2.49 1.90
N ARG A 223 14.33 -3.41 1.13
CA ARG A 223 15.08 -4.31 0.24
C ARG A 223 15.53 -3.68 -1.07
N ILE A 224 14.88 -2.58 -1.49
CA ILE A 224 15.10 -1.98 -2.83
C ILE A 224 15.82 -0.64 -2.73
N VAL A 225 15.38 0.23 -1.82
CA VAL A 225 15.81 1.63 -1.81
C VAL A 225 17.16 1.81 -1.11
N ASN A 226 17.94 2.77 -1.62
CA ASN A 226 19.21 3.19 -1.04
C ASN A 226 19.23 4.67 -0.60
N LYS A 227 18.09 5.35 -0.80
CA LYS A 227 17.87 6.73 -0.41
C LYS A 227 16.39 6.94 -0.12
N ILE A 228 16.09 7.71 0.90
CA ILE A 228 14.71 8.10 1.23
C ILE A 228 14.56 9.60 1.04
N ILE A 229 13.45 10.02 0.46
CA ILE A 229 12.98 11.42 0.48
C ILE A 229 11.69 11.47 1.29
N GLU A 230 11.74 12.18 2.41
CA GLU A 230 10.59 12.39 3.28
C GLU A 230 9.91 13.71 2.94
N ILE A 231 8.58 13.67 2.77
CA ILE A 231 7.74 14.88 2.72
C ILE A 231 7.27 15.17 4.14
N ASP A 232 7.87 16.18 4.77
CA ASP A 232 7.47 16.65 6.09
C ASP A 232 7.26 18.17 6.10
N ALA A 233 6.11 18.61 6.58
CA ALA A 233 5.72 20.01 6.68
C ALA A 233 5.93 20.84 5.37
N GLY A 234 5.76 20.21 4.21
CA GLY A 234 5.94 20.82 2.89
C GLY A 234 7.39 20.88 2.41
N GLN A 235 8.34 20.32 3.14
CA GLN A 235 9.75 20.20 2.77
C GLN A 235 10.06 18.80 2.27
N LEU A 236 11.12 18.67 1.44
CA LEU A 236 11.67 17.42 0.96
C LEU A 236 13.00 17.14 1.68
N ASN A 237 12.99 16.25 2.65
CA ASN A 237 14.17 15.88 3.42
C ASN A 237 14.78 14.59 2.86
N SER A 238 16.06 14.62 2.49
CA SER A 238 16.77 13.48 1.91
C SER A 238 17.62 12.76 2.95
N TYR A 239 17.50 11.42 3.00
CA TYR A 239 18.29 10.54 3.85
C TYR A 239 18.99 9.50 2.96
N SER A 240 20.33 9.45 3.04
CA SER A 240 21.13 8.47 2.29
C SER A 240 21.24 7.18 3.11
N GLY A 241 20.51 6.17 2.72
CA GLY A 241 20.42 4.87 3.38
C GLY A 241 19.11 4.17 3.06
N ASP A 242 18.94 2.98 3.62
CA ASP A 242 17.72 2.20 3.52
C ASP A 242 16.60 2.74 4.43
N TYR A 243 15.46 2.06 4.42
CA TYR A 243 14.30 2.48 5.20
C TYR A 243 14.55 2.37 6.72
N VAL A 244 15.28 1.37 7.18
CA VAL A 244 15.63 1.18 8.61
C VAL A 244 16.56 2.30 9.10
N PHE A 245 17.55 2.69 8.28
CA PHE A 245 18.41 3.83 8.57
C PHE A 245 17.60 5.13 8.71
N TYR A 246 16.68 5.38 7.77
CA TYR A 246 15.79 6.54 7.81
C TYR A 246 15.00 6.61 9.13
N GLU A 247 14.36 5.50 9.54
CA GLU A 247 13.59 5.46 10.79
C GLU A 247 14.45 5.75 12.02
N GLY A 248 15.66 5.20 12.05
CA GLY A 248 16.62 5.48 13.12
C GLY A 248 17.00 6.95 13.20
N GLN A 249 17.27 7.59 12.06
CA GLN A 249 17.60 9.01 11.97
C GLN A 249 16.40 9.90 12.34
N ARG A 250 15.22 9.56 11.85
CA ARG A 250 13.99 10.27 12.20
C ARG A 250 13.72 10.25 13.71
N ALA A 251 13.80 9.07 14.32
CA ALA A 251 13.61 8.91 15.76
C ALA A 251 14.66 9.71 16.58
N LEU A 252 15.90 9.78 16.09
CA LEU A 252 16.95 10.57 16.69
C LEU A 252 16.65 12.08 16.58
N ASN A 253 16.26 12.55 15.39
CA ASN A 253 15.90 13.94 15.14
C ASN A 253 14.70 14.38 15.98
N GLU A 254 13.68 13.56 16.11
CA GLU A 254 12.52 13.82 16.98
C GLU A 254 12.93 13.96 18.45
N LYS A 255 13.84 13.10 18.95
CA LYS A 255 14.38 13.20 20.32
C LYS A 255 15.19 14.47 20.51
N HIS A 256 16.01 14.85 19.52
CA HIS A 256 16.77 16.10 19.57
C HIS A 256 15.85 17.32 19.60
N GLN A 257 14.86 17.37 18.73
CA GLN A 257 13.87 18.45 18.68
C GLN A 257 13.08 18.56 19.99
N GLN A 258 12.65 17.43 20.55
CA GLN A 258 11.97 17.37 21.85
C GLN A 258 12.86 17.93 22.96
N SER A 259 14.13 17.50 23.02
CA SER A 259 15.08 17.99 24.02
C SER A 259 15.37 19.48 23.87
N GLN A 260 15.49 19.98 22.65
CA GLN A 260 15.66 21.43 22.38
C GLN A 260 14.41 22.21 22.81
N PHE A 261 13.22 21.73 22.48
CA PHE A 261 11.95 22.32 22.92
C PHE A 261 11.86 22.40 24.44
N GLU A 262 12.11 21.30 25.16
CA GLU A 262 12.05 21.26 26.62
C GLU A 262 13.06 22.22 27.26
N ARG A 263 14.30 22.27 26.75
CA ARG A 263 15.33 23.21 27.21
C ARG A 263 14.92 24.68 26.99
N GLN A 264 14.36 24.96 25.79
CA GLN A 264 13.88 26.31 25.48
C GLN A 264 12.70 26.68 26.37
N GLN A 265 11.72 25.79 26.56
CA GLN A 265 10.58 26.05 27.46
C GLN A 265 11.02 26.28 28.90
N ALA A 266 11.97 25.53 29.41
CA ALA A 266 12.53 25.72 30.75
C ALA A 266 13.26 27.09 30.89
N MET A 267 13.97 27.49 29.84
CA MET A 267 14.61 28.80 29.78
C MET A 267 13.57 29.94 29.74
N LEU A 268 12.58 29.84 28.85
CA LEU A 268 11.48 30.82 28.73
C LEU A 268 10.72 30.95 30.05
N ALA A 269 10.40 29.83 30.70
CA ALA A 269 9.71 29.84 32.00
C ALA A 269 10.52 30.57 33.09
N LYS A 270 11.86 30.43 33.13
CA LYS A 270 12.74 31.13 34.05
C LYS A 270 12.75 32.65 33.79
N GLU A 271 12.84 33.02 32.50
CA GLU A 271 12.85 34.47 32.13
C GLU A 271 11.49 35.12 32.40
N ILE A 272 10.38 34.44 32.11
CA ILE A 272 9.02 34.91 32.41
C ILE A 272 8.84 35.10 33.92
N LYS A 273 9.23 34.13 34.75
CA LYS A 273 9.16 34.21 36.22
C LYS A 273 9.99 35.41 36.75
N PHE A 274 11.16 35.65 36.17
CA PHE A 274 11.96 36.80 36.53
C PHE A 274 11.25 38.10 36.19
N ILE A 275 10.71 38.25 34.99
CA ILE A 275 9.96 39.42 34.54
C ILE A 275 8.77 39.69 35.46
N GLU A 276 7.96 38.65 35.73
CA GLU A 276 6.80 38.77 36.62
C GLU A 276 7.17 39.23 38.03
N ARG A 277 8.25 38.65 38.59
CA ARG A 277 8.72 38.99 39.94
C ARG A 277 9.22 40.42 40.08
N PHE A 278 9.83 40.97 39.02
CA PHE A 278 10.50 42.27 39.06
C PHE A 278 9.78 43.36 38.28
N LYS A 279 8.69 43.09 37.57
CA LYS A 279 7.92 44.03 36.74
C LYS A 279 7.46 45.26 37.50
N ALA A 280 7.13 45.14 38.77
CA ALA A 280 6.63 46.26 39.59
C ALA A 280 7.74 47.10 40.27
N ARG A 281 9.03 46.73 40.11
CA ARG A 281 10.15 47.43 40.80
C ARG A 281 10.86 48.40 39.85
N ALA A 282 10.78 49.69 40.11
CA ALA A 282 11.41 50.74 39.29
C ALA A 282 12.93 50.55 39.12
N SER A 283 13.63 50.02 40.17
CA SER A 283 15.08 49.74 40.13
C SER A 283 15.50 48.66 39.15
N HIS A 284 14.57 47.82 38.69
CA HIS A 284 14.83 46.74 37.75
C HIS A 284 14.20 46.94 36.35
N ALA A 285 13.58 48.09 36.10
CA ALA A 285 12.83 48.39 34.88
C ALA A 285 13.68 48.17 33.59
N SER A 286 14.92 48.67 33.58
CA SER A 286 15.86 48.48 32.44
C SER A 286 16.20 47.02 32.18
N GLN A 287 16.44 46.25 33.25
CA GLN A 287 16.75 44.81 33.14
C GLN A 287 15.53 44.00 32.64
N VAL A 288 14.33 44.35 33.13
CA VAL A 288 13.07 43.72 32.67
C VAL A 288 12.83 44.02 31.19
N GLN A 289 12.97 45.28 30.76
CA GLN A 289 12.82 45.65 29.35
C GLN A 289 13.84 44.92 28.43
N SER A 290 15.11 44.83 28.87
CA SER A 290 16.13 44.09 28.11
C SER A 290 15.77 42.63 27.95
N ARG A 291 15.25 41.98 29.01
CA ARG A 291 14.82 40.55 28.95
C ARG A 291 13.56 40.37 28.11
N VAL A 292 12.59 41.26 28.15
CA VAL A 292 11.41 41.23 27.26
C VAL A 292 11.84 41.30 25.80
N LYS A 293 12.71 42.27 25.44
CA LYS A 293 13.24 42.37 24.07
C LYS A 293 14.05 41.15 23.63
N LYS A 294 14.72 40.47 24.58
CA LYS A 294 15.41 39.21 24.30
C LYS A 294 14.44 38.08 24.02
N LEU A 295 13.35 37.97 24.77
CA LEU A 295 12.30 36.98 24.57
C LEU A 295 11.56 37.15 23.24
N GLU A 296 11.34 38.42 22.81
CA GLU A 296 10.70 38.73 21.52
C GLU A 296 11.56 38.32 20.29
N LYS A 297 12.88 38.21 20.47
CA LYS A 297 13.82 37.86 19.40
C LYS A 297 14.15 36.36 19.35
N ILE A 298 13.61 35.56 20.24
CA ILE A 298 13.87 34.13 20.29
C ILE A 298 12.95 33.42 19.31
N ASP A 299 13.54 32.77 18.30
CA ASP A 299 12.82 31.83 17.45
C ASP A 299 12.33 30.66 18.30
N ARG A 300 11.04 30.42 18.28
CA ARG A 300 10.42 29.37 19.09
C ARG A 300 10.58 28.04 18.39
N VAL A 301 11.21 27.10 19.09
CA VAL A 301 11.26 25.70 18.65
C VAL A 301 9.85 25.11 18.79
N GLU A 302 9.29 24.62 17.70
CA GLU A 302 8.03 23.89 17.74
C GLU A 302 8.26 22.49 18.32
N PRO A 303 7.33 21.98 19.14
CA PRO A 303 7.41 20.59 19.59
C PRO A 303 7.30 19.67 18.37
N PRO A 304 7.96 18.48 18.39
CA PRO A 304 7.75 17.50 17.35
C PRO A 304 6.26 17.17 17.27
N LYS A 305 5.71 17.12 16.06
CA LYS A 305 4.31 16.77 15.81
C LYS A 305 4.10 15.28 16.13
N ARG A 306 4.05 14.95 17.42
CA ARG A 306 3.67 13.61 17.86
C ARG A 306 2.18 13.42 17.58
N ARG A 307 1.83 12.48 16.71
CA ARG A 307 0.52 11.87 16.80
C ARG A 307 0.44 11.21 18.18
N GLN A 308 -0.43 11.70 19.04
CA GLN A 308 -0.69 11.03 20.32
C GLN A 308 -1.26 9.66 20.00
N VAL A 309 -0.42 8.64 20.08
CA VAL A 309 -0.90 7.27 20.10
C VAL A 309 -1.50 7.06 21.49
N VAL A 310 -2.80 7.29 21.61
CA VAL A 310 -3.54 6.98 22.82
C VAL A 310 -3.53 5.46 22.94
N ALA A 311 -2.95 4.92 24.00
CA ALA A 311 -3.01 3.49 24.26
C ALA A 311 -4.47 3.13 24.58
N PHE A 312 -5.08 2.28 23.77
CA PHE A 312 -6.40 1.73 24.02
C PHE A 312 -6.23 0.35 24.65
N GLU A 313 -6.80 0.19 25.83
CA GLU A 313 -6.90 -1.12 26.45
C GLU A 313 -8.21 -1.77 25.98
N PHE A 314 -8.07 -2.84 25.20
CA PHE A 314 -9.22 -3.62 24.76
C PHE A 314 -9.92 -4.26 25.94
N GLN A 315 -11.25 -4.31 25.87
CA GLN A 315 -11.99 -5.17 26.76
C GLN A 315 -11.61 -6.64 26.46
N PRO A 316 -11.47 -7.49 27.50
CA PRO A 316 -11.14 -8.89 27.28
C PRO A 316 -12.23 -9.55 26.45
N ALA A 317 -11.84 -10.23 25.37
CA ALA A 317 -12.77 -10.98 24.54
C ALA A 317 -13.49 -12.06 25.36
N PRO A 318 -14.80 -12.28 25.15
CA PRO A 318 -15.53 -13.33 25.83
C PRO A 318 -14.93 -14.72 25.55
N ARG A 319 -14.94 -15.62 26.50
CA ARG A 319 -14.36 -16.96 26.33
C ARG A 319 -15.20 -17.80 25.36
N SER A 320 -14.58 -18.30 24.28
CA SER A 320 -15.17 -19.29 23.36
C SER A 320 -14.98 -20.72 23.88
N GLY A 321 -15.65 -21.69 23.23
CA GLY A 321 -15.31 -23.10 23.30
C GLY A 321 -13.88 -23.39 22.82
N GLU A 322 -13.40 -24.62 22.96
CA GLU A 322 -12.06 -25.03 22.49
C GLU A 322 -12.00 -25.11 20.97
N ASP A 323 -13.00 -25.75 20.34
CA ASP A 323 -13.15 -25.78 18.90
C ASP A 323 -13.92 -24.54 18.47
N VAL A 324 -13.27 -23.67 17.68
CA VAL A 324 -13.80 -22.36 17.26
C VAL A 324 -14.41 -22.45 15.87
N VAL A 325 -13.70 -23.08 14.92
CA VAL A 325 -14.20 -23.33 13.55
C VAL A 325 -13.90 -24.76 13.18
N ALA A 326 -14.88 -25.48 12.64
CA ALA A 326 -14.69 -26.80 12.06
C ALA A 326 -15.23 -26.85 10.65
N VAL A 327 -14.34 -27.10 9.70
CA VAL A 327 -14.60 -27.33 8.27
C VAL A 327 -14.45 -28.83 8.06
N LYS A 328 -15.51 -29.52 7.59
CA LYS A 328 -15.52 -30.97 7.42
C LYS A 328 -15.95 -31.35 6.01
N ASN A 329 -15.06 -32.03 5.31
CA ASN A 329 -15.27 -32.56 3.96
C ASN A 329 -15.86 -31.53 2.98
N VAL A 330 -15.33 -30.29 3.03
CA VAL A 330 -15.89 -29.17 2.26
C VAL A 330 -15.39 -29.21 0.85
N SER A 331 -16.34 -29.20 -0.11
CA SER A 331 -16.07 -28.96 -1.53
C SER A 331 -16.71 -27.64 -1.95
N LYS A 332 -15.98 -26.89 -2.80
CA LYS A 332 -16.43 -25.60 -3.35
C LYS A 332 -15.93 -25.39 -4.77
N ARG A 333 -16.84 -25.02 -5.67
CA ARG A 333 -16.56 -24.76 -7.09
C ARG A 333 -17.14 -23.42 -7.52
N TYR A 334 -16.53 -22.81 -8.51
CA TYR A 334 -17.05 -21.65 -9.23
C TYR A 334 -16.98 -21.93 -10.73
N GLY A 335 -18.14 -22.29 -11.33
CA GLY A 335 -18.17 -22.83 -12.68
C GLY A 335 -17.33 -24.11 -12.76
N ASP A 336 -16.41 -24.16 -13.70
CA ASP A 336 -15.52 -25.33 -13.89
C ASP A 336 -14.32 -25.36 -12.94
N LYS A 337 -14.08 -24.25 -12.21
CA LYS A 337 -12.93 -24.13 -11.29
C LYS A 337 -13.24 -24.74 -9.93
N VAL A 338 -12.54 -25.84 -9.60
CA VAL A 338 -12.57 -26.43 -8.25
C VAL A 338 -11.63 -25.64 -7.34
N ILE A 339 -12.15 -25.17 -6.21
CA ILE A 339 -11.36 -24.44 -5.20
C ILE A 339 -10.99 -25.37 -4.05
N TYR A 340 -11.97 -26.11 -3.53
CA TYR A 340 -11.79 -27.11 -2.48
C TYR A 340 -12.46 -28.41 -2.89
N ASP A 341 -11.84 -29.54 -2.57
CA ASP A 341 -12.37 -30.88 -2.78
C ASP A 341 -12.10 -31.74 -1.54
N GLY A 342 -13.16 -32.01 -0.76
CA GLY A 342 -13.05 -32.78 0.46
C GLY A 342 -12.15 -32.18 1.55
N PHE A 343 -12.11 -30.85 1.67
CA PHE A 343 -11.20 -30.14 2.57
C PHE A 343 -11.63 -30.19 4.03
N ASP A 344 -10.70 -30.59 4.91
CA ASP A 344 -10.85 -30.60 6.36
C ASP A 344 -9.94 -29.60 7.04
N PHE A 345 -10.51 -28.78 7.94
CA PHE A 345 -9.74 -27.79 8.69
C PHE A 345 -10.38 -27.51 10.05
N MET A 346 -9.54 -27.43 11.09
CA MET A 346 -9.98 -27.18 12.45
C MET A 346 -9.20 -26.01 13.07
N VAL A 347 -9.92 -25.05 13.60
CA VAL A 347 -9.34 -23.89 14.31
C VAL A 347 -9.70 -24.00 15.79
N ARG A 348 -8.69 -23.96 16.65
CA ARG A 348 -8.84 -23.98 18.09
C ARG A 348 -8.72 -22.60 18.70
N ARG A 349 -9.20 -22.48 19.92
CA ARG A 349 -9.14 -21.23 20.68
C ARG A 349 -7.70 -20.71 20.81
N ARG A 350 -7.52 -19.39 20.62
CA ARG A 350 -6.23 -18.66 20.62
C ARG A 350 -5.27 -19.01 19.50
N GLU A 351 -5.69 -19.82 18.54
CA GLU A 351 -4.91 -19.96 17.33
C GLU A 351 -5.07 -18.73 16.43
N ARG A 352 -3.95 -18.32 15.83
CA ARG A 352 -3.86 -17.18 14.92
C ARG A 352 -3.32 -17.69 13.58
N TRP A 353 -4.26 -18.05 12.70
CA TRP A 353 -3.95 -18.64 11.42
C TRP A 353 -3.76 -17.56 10.37
N CYS A 354 -2.56 -17.46 9.77
CA CYS A 354 -2.39 -16.78 8.50
C CYS A 354 -2.64 -17.75 7.35
N ILE A 355 -3.45 -17.31 6.38
CA ILE A 355 -3.80 -18.08 5.19
C ILE A 355 -3.01 -17.53 4.03
N MET A 356 -2.13 -18.34 3.44
CA MET A 356 -1.22 -17.98 2.36
C MET A 356 -1.54 -18.76 1.10
N GLY A 357 -1.20 -18.22 -0.04
CA GLY A 357 -1.38 -18.85 -1.35
C GLY A 357 -1.49 -17.81 -2.46
N ILE A 358 -1.27 -18.24 -3.69
CA ILE A 358 -1.38 -17.40 -4.88
C ILE A 358 -2.78 -16.78 -5.03
N ASN A 359 -2.89 -15.73 -5.82
CA ASN A 359 -4.20 -15.14 -6.08
C ASN A 359 -5.11 -16.13 -6.83
N GLY A 360 -6.35 -16.21 -6.35
CA GLY A 360 -7.32 -17.18 -6.87
C GLY A 360 -7.17 -18.63 -6.34
N ALA A 361 -6.28 -18.88 -5.36
CA ALA A 361 -6.15 -20.18 -4.69
C ALA A 361 -7.31 -20.51 -3.74
N GLY A 362 -8.16 -19.53 -3.39
CA GLY A 362 -9.32 -19.77 -2.53
C GLY A 362 -9.25 -19.13 -1.14
N LYS A 363 -8.22 -18.33 -0.83
CA LYS A 363 -8.03 -17.67 0.49
C LYS A 363 -9.30 -16.97 0.98
N SER A 364 -9.80 -15.99 0.22
CA SER A 364 -11.04 -15.26 0.55
C SER A 364 -12.28 -16.16 0.52
N THR A 365 -12.27 -17.23 -0.29
CA THR A 365 -13.36 -18.22 -0.30
C THR A 365 -13.45 -18.93 1.05
N LEU A 366 -12.33 -19.34 1.64
CA LEU A 366 -12.30 -19.94 2.97
C LEU A 366 -12.84 -19.00 4.03
N LEU A 367 -12.39 -17.73 4.01
CA LEU A 367 -12.88 -16.73 4.95
C LEU A 367 -14.39 -16.50 4.80
N LYS A 368 -14.93 -16.42 3.57
CA LYS A 368 -16.37 -16.29 3.30
C LYS A 368 -17.18 -17.51 3.73
N LEU A 369 -16.62 -18.72 3.57
CA LEU A 369 -17.25 -19.95 4.08
C LEU A 369 -17.34 -19.95 5.60
N VAL A 370 -16.28 -19.52 6.30
CA VAL A 370 -16.25 -19.39 7.76
C VAL A 370 -17.19 -18.28 8.24
N ALA A 371 -17.22 -17.14 7.53
CA ALA A 371 -18.11 -16.03 7.85
C ALA A 371 -19.60 -16.33 7.59
N GLY A 372 -19.90 -17.36 6.79
CA GLY A 372 -21.26 -17.70 6.39
C GLY A 372 -21.80 -16.90 5.20
N ASP A 373 -20.96 -16.05 4.58
CA ASP A 373 -21.29 -15.29 3.38
C ASP A 373 -21.35 -16.16 2.11
N SER A 374 -20.71 -17.34 2.16
CA SER A 374 -20.79 -18.36 1.11
C SER A 374 -21.12 -19.71 1.73
N LYS A 375 -21.87 -20.52 0.99
CA LYS A 375 -22.16 -21.89 1.40
C LYS A 375 -21.23 -22.86 0.68
N PRO A 376 -20.79 -23.95 1.33
CA PRO A 376 -20.11 -25.03 0.64
C PRO A 376 -21.08 -25.75 -0.28
N ASP A 377 -20.56 -26.34 -1.35
CA ASP A 377 -21.36 -27.16 -2.28
C ASP A 377 -21.59 -28.56 -1.67
N GLU A 378 -20.55 -29.10 -0.97
CA GLU A 378 -20.61 -30.32 -0.18
C GLU A 378 -19.87 -30.11 1.16
N GLY A 379 -20.19 -30.95 2.15
CA GLY A 379 -19.60 -30.87 3.49
C GLY A 379 -20.25 -29.84 4.39
N THR A 380 -19.59 -29.51 5.50
CA THR A 380 -20.14 -28.59 6.50
C THR A 380 -19.08 -27.66 7.07
N VAL A 381 -19.47 -26.42 7.33
CA VAL A 381 -18.70 -25.45 8.13
C VAL A 381 -19.52 -25.15 9.37
N SER A 382 -18.93 -25.34 10.53
CA SER A 382 -19.59 -25.10 11.82
C SER A 382 -18.75 -24.18 12.70
N ILE A 383 -19.43 -23.26 13.33
CA ILE A 383 -18.86 -22.33 14.31
C ILE A 383 -19.12 -22.89 15.71
N GLY A 384 -18.10 -22.90 16.55
CA GLY A 384 -18.15 -23.46 17.88
C GLY A 384 -19.11 -22.74 18.84
N ALA A 385 -19.41 -23.39 19.96
CA ALA A 385 -20.29 -22.83 20.98
C ALA A 385 -19.69 -21.55 21.60
N SER A 386 -20.55 -20.55 21.84
CA SER A 386 -20.17 -19.24 22.41
C SER A 386 -19.15 -18.45 21.61
N VAL A 387 -19.02 -18.74 20.32
CA VAL A 387 -18.19 -17.94 19.40
C VAL A 387 -18.97 -16.70 18.95
N LYS A 388 -18.38 -15.53 19.23
CA LYS A 388 -18.79 -14.23 18.70
C LYS A 388 -17.78 -13.84 17.64
N MET A 389 -18.20 -13.86 16.39
CA MET A 389 -17.32 -13.58 15.23
C MET A 389 -17.43 -12.13 14.80
N GLY A 390 -16.28 -11.52 14.50
CA GLY A 390 -16.13 -10.28 13.75
C GLY A 390 -15.49 -10.58 12.40
N TYR A 391 -16.14 -10.17 11.32
CA TYR A 391 -15.61 -10.35 9.96
C TYR A 391 -15.28 -9.00 9.32
N PHE A 392 -14.02 -8.81 8.99
CA PHE A 392 -13.54 -7.69 8.18
C PHE A 392 -13.38 -8.17 6.75
N ALA A 393 -14.42 -7.96 5.95
CA ALA A 393 -14.43 -8.29 4.54
C ALA A 393 -13.68 -7.23 3.71
N GLN A 394 -13.28 -7.58 2.50
CA GLN A 394 -12.67 -6.65 1.55
C GLN A 394 -13.53 -5.40 1.28
N HIS A 395 -14.87 -5.53 1.39
CA HIS A 395 -15.87 -4.45 1.25
C HIS A 395 -16.44 -3.98 2.59
N ALA A 396 -15.75 -4.20 3.70
CA ALA A 396 -16.24 -3.79 5.03
C ALA A 396 -16.49 -2.28 5.16
N MET A 397 -15.86 -1.48 4.31
CA MET A 397 -16.05 -0.03 4.28
C MET A 397 -17.39 0.40 3.66
N ASP A 398 -18.03 -0.46 2.84
CA ASP A 398 -19.32 -0.17 2.17
C ASP A 398 -20.50 -0.21 3.16
N VAL A 399 -20.29 -0.78 4.34
CA VAL A 399 -21.31 -0.86 5.41
C VAL A 399 -21.43 0.47 6.18
N LEU A 400 -20.46 1.36 6.03
CA LEU A 400 -20.47 2.65 6.72
C LEU A 400 -21.47 3.62 6.09
N ASP A 401 -22.35 4.24 6.92
CA ASP A 401 -23.23 5.29 6.45
C ASP A 401 -22.46 6.59 6.16
N GLY A 402 -22.36 6.96 4.91
CA GLY A 402 -21.62 8.13 4.45
C GLY A 402 -22.16 9.46 4.95
N GLU A 403 -23.43 9.55 5.34
CA GLU A 403 -24.07 10.80 5.79
C GLU A 403 -23.82 11.08 7.28
N MET A 404 -23.51 10.06 8.07
CA MET A 404 -23.18 10.20 9.49
C MET A 404 -21.77 10.76 9.67
N THR A 405 -21.55 11.44 10.78
CA THR A 405 -20.19 11.76 11.27
C THR A 405 -19.57 10.52 11.91
N ILE A 406 -18.24 10.55 12.09
CA ILE A 406 -17.54 9.46 12.80
C ILE A 406 -18.14 9.24 14.18
N PHE A 407 -18.43 10.33 14.91
CA PHE A 407 -18.98 10.23 16.26
C PHE A 407 -20.40 9.67 16.28
N GLU A 408 -21.27 10.15 15.40
CA GLU A 408 -22.64 9.62 15.24
C GLU A 408 -22.64 8.13 14.89
N MET A 409 -21.73 7.69 14.02
CA MET A 409 -21.57 6.28 13.67
C MET A 409 -21.20 5.44 14.91
N LEU A 410 -20.25 5.90 15.72
CA LEU A 410 -19.85 5.22 16.96
C LEU A 410 -20.99 5.20 17.99
N GLU A 411 -21.69 6.33 18.17
CA GLU A 411 -22.81 6.46 19.12
C GLU A 411 -24.01 5.58 18.71
N THR A 412 -24.31 5.52 17.42
CA THR A 412 -25.39 4.66 16.89
C THR A 412 -25.04 3.18 17.03
N THR A 413 -23.77 2.82 16.82
CA THR A 413 -23.32 1.44 16.96
C THR A 413 -23.27 1.00 18.43
N PHE A 414 -22.92 1.92 19.34
CA PHE A 414 -22.75 1.64 20.77
C PHE A 414 -23.62 2.56 21.66
N PRO A 415 -24.94 2.46 21.59
CA PRO A 415 -25.85 3.41 22.26
C PRO A 415 -25.78 3.36 23.80
N ARG A 416 -25.17 2.31 24.35
CA ARG A 416 -24.96 2.17 25.80
C ARG A 416 -23.60 2.68 26.27
N ALA A 417 -22.70 2.99 25.35
CA ALA A 417 -21.39 3.55 25.66
C ALA A 417 -21.50 5.06 25.94
N GLY A 418 -20.82 5.52 26.98
CA GLY A 418 -20.74 6.96 27.23
C GLY A 418 -19.89 7.68 26.19
N GLN A 419 -20.05 8.99 26.05
CA GLN A 419 -19.31 9.81 25.08
C GLN A 419 -17.78 9.76 25.29
N ALA A 420 -17.31 9.75 26.55
CA ALA A 420 -15.88 9.76 26.85
C ALA A 420 -15.15 8.49 26.35
N PRO A 421 -15.65 7.25 26.55
CA PRO A 421 -15.08 6.05 25.93
C PRO A 421 -15.08 6.07 24.41
N LEU A 422 -16.14 6.58 23.76
CA LEU A 422 -16.21 6.65 22.30
C LEU A 422 -15.22 7.68 21.72
N ARG A 423 -15.04 8.83 22.37
CA ARG A 423 -14.01 9.80 22.00
C ARG A 423 -12.60 9.26 22.23
N ALA A 424 -12.37 8.52 23.32
CA ALA A 424 -11.10 7.86 23.56
C ALA A 424 -10.80 6.81 22.48
N LEU A 425 -11.79 5.99 22.12
CA LEU A 425 -11.70 5.03 21.02
C LEU A 425 -11.32 5.73 19.70
N ALA A 426 -12.07 6.76 19.31
CA ALA A 426 -11.79 7.52 18.09
C ALA A 426 -10.36 8.09 18.11
N GLY A 427 -9.93 8.65 19.23
CA GLY A 427 -8.56 9.16 19.42
C GLY A 427 -7.49 8.08 19.24
N CYS A 428 -7.73 6.85 19.71
CA CYS A 428 -6.81 5.73 19.54
C CYS A 428 -6.62 5.32 18.09
N PHE A 429 -7.68 5.47 17.29
CA PHE A 429 -7.66 5.20 15.85
C PHE A 429 -7.32 6.44 15.01
N GLY A 430 -6.75 7.49 15.63
CA GLY A 430 -6.23 8.68 14.96
C GLY A 430 -7.28 9.70 14.54
N PHE A 431 -8.48 9.65 15.12
CA PHE A 431 -9.52 10.66 14.96
C PHE A 431 -9.55 11.57 16.18
N SER A 432 -8.91 12.75 16.11
CA SER A 432 -8.78 13.68 17.23
C SER A 432 -9.30 15.06 16.88
N GLY A 433 -9.73 15.81 17.89
CA GLY A 433 -10.25 17.17 17.71
C GLY A 433 -11.45 17.21 16.76
N ASP A 434 -11.38 18.05 15.75
CA ASP A 434 -12.45 18.28 14.77
C ASP A 434 -12.63 17.10 13.76
N ASP A 435 -11.68 16.15 13.75
CA ASP A 435 -11.78 15.00 12.84
C ASP A 435 -12.99 14.13 13.16
N ILE A 436 -13.38 14.05 14.43
CA ILE A 436 -14.49 13.20 14.89
C ILE A 436 -15.86 13.65 14.34
N ASP A 437 -15.97 14.91 13.97
CA ASP A 437 -17.18 15.53 13.41
C ASP A 437 -17.20 15.48 11.86
N LYS A 438 -16.16 14.91 11.21
CA LYS A 438 -16.15 14.69 9.77
C LYS A 438 -17.17 13.64 9.37
N ARG A 439 -17.86 13.88 8.24
CA ARG A 439 -18.75 12.89 7.66
C ARG A 439 -17.98 11.73 7.05
N VAL A 440 -18.48 10.52 7.19
CA VAL A 440 -17.84 9.30 6.70
C VAL A 440 -17.60 9.32 5.19
N ARG A 441 -18.45 9.98 4.40
CA ARG A 441 -18.26 10.11 2.94
C ARG A 441 -17.01 10.86 2.51
N VAL A 442 -16.51 11.77 3.34
CA VAL A 442 -15.29 12.56 3.04
C VAL A 442 -14.00 11.89 3.52
N LEU A 443 -14.12 10.76 4.19
CA LEU A 443 -12.97 10.00 4.68
C LEU A 443 -12.27 9.27 3.52
N SER A 444 -10.94 9.26 3.58
CA SER A 444 -10.12 8.39 2.73
C SER A 444 -10.37 6.91 3.02
N GLY A 445 -9.98 6.03 2.10
CA GLY A 445 -10.10 4.57 2.31
C GLY A 445 -9.43 4.11 3.60
N GLY A 446 -8.22 4.60 3.90
CA GLY A 446 -7.51 4.29 5.14
C GLY A 446 -8.23 4.81 6.40
N GLU A 447 -8.86 5.99 6.36
CA GLU A 447 -9.66 6.51 7.48
C GLU A 447 -10.93 5.67 7.71
N LYS A 448 -11.61 5.25 6.62
CA LYS A 448 -12.75 4.34 6.71
C LYS A 448 -12.36 2.99 7.33
N ALA A 449 -11.23 2.41 6.89
CA ALA A 449 -10.73 1.16 7.45
C ALA A 449 -10.44 1.29 8.95
N ARG A 450 -9.82 2.40 9.40
CA ARG A 450 -9.61 2.68 10.82
C ARG A 450 -10.92 2.77 11.61
N LEU A 451 -11.94 3.40 11.04
CA LEU A 451 -13.25 3.50 11.68
C LEU A 451 -13.91 2.13 11.82
N VAL A 452 -13.91 1.29 10.77
CA VAL A 452 -14.42 -0.08 10.84
C VAL A 452 -13.69 -0.89 11.91
N MET A 453 -12.36 -0.78 11.97
CA MET A 453 -11.56 -1.46 12.99
C MET A 453 -11.87 -0.95 14.40
N ALA A 454 -12.05 0.36 14.59
CA ALA A 454 -12.46 0.93 15.86
C ALA A 454 -13.80 0.34 16.32
N ILE A 455 -14.78 0.28 15.43
CA ILE A 455 -16.10 -0.33 15.70
C ILE A 455 -15.95 -1.81 16.08
N MET A 456 -15.17 -2.57 15.32
CA MET A 456 -15.00 -4.00 15.55
C MET A 456 -14.30 -4.32 16.87
N LEU A 457 -13.34 -3.49 17.28
CA LEU A 457 -12.49 -3.75 18.44
C LEU A 457 -12.99 -3.11 19.75
N PHE A 458 -14.02 -2.26 19.71
CA PHE A 458 -14.61 -1.67 20.91
C PHE A 458 -15.36 -2.70 21.79
N ASP A 459 -16.15 -3.58 21.16
CA ASP A 459 -16.77 -4.74 21.80
C ASP A 459 -16.19 -6.00 21.14
N PRO A 460 -14.97 -6.42 21.56
CA PRO A 460 -14.19 -7.36 20.79
C PRO A 460 -14.88 -8.73 20.72
N PRO A 461 -15.00 -9.30 19.50
CA PRO A 461 -15.40 -10.68 19.31
C PRO A 461 -14.33 -11.62 19.88
N ASN A 462 -14.61 -12.92 19.97
CA ASN A 462 -13.59 -13.90 20.34
C ASN A 462 -13.02 -14.67 19.13
N LEU A 463 -13.58 -14.45 17.95
CA LEU A 463 -13.05 -14.86 16.65
C LEU A 463 -13.02 -13.65 15.71
N LEU A 464 -11.83 -13.30 15.22
CA LEU A 464 -11.63 -12.32 14.16
C LEU A 464 -11.31 -13.02 12.84
N VAL A 465 -12.05 -12.67 11.81
CA VAL A 465 -11.81 -13.10 10.42
C VAL A 465 -11.47 -11.86 9.61
N LEU A 466 -10.25 -11.77 9.07
CA LEU A 466 -9.73 -10.56 8.44
C LEU A 466 -9.26 -10.89 7.00
N ASP A 467 -9.88 -10.24 6.01
CA ASP A 467 -9.51 -10.38 4.59
C ASP A 467 -8.78 -9.12 4.13
N GLU A 468 -7.46 -9.19 3.99
CA GLU A 468 -6.55 -8.11 3.60
C GLU A 468 -6.74 -6.80 4.40
N PRO A 469 -6.67 -6.83 5.75
CA PRO A 469 -6.95 -5.67 6.59
C PRO A 469 -5.91 -4.55 6.49
N THR A 470 -4.76 -4.84 5.89
CA THR A 470 -3.63 -3.90 5.71
C THR A 470 -3.69 -3.12 4.40
N ASN A 471 -4.59 -3.49 3.47
CA ASN A 471 -4.70 -2.81 2.18
C ASN A 471 -5.12 -1.34 2.34
N HIS A 472 -4.49 -0.46 1.57
CA HIS A 472 -4.73 0.99 1.57
C HIS A 472 -4.41 1.71 2.90
N LEU A 473 -3.81 1.03 3.88
CA LEU A 473 -3.36 1.65 5.12
C LEU A 473 -1.96 2.23 4.95
N ASP A 474 -1.73 3.43 5.48
CA ASP A 474 -0.38 3.97 5.60
C ASP A 474 0.42 3.23 6.68
N LEU A 475 1.74 3.39 6.65
CA LEU A 475 2.65 2.68 7.57
C LEU A 475 2.30 2.91 9.04
N ASP A 476 2.00 4.14 9.44
CA ASP A 476 1.64 4.47 10.83
C ASP A 476 0.35 3.75 11.25
N THR A 477 -0.63 3.68 10.35
CA THR A 477 -1.90 2.98 10.60
C THR A 477 -1.71 1.46 10.66
N LYS A 478 -0.85 0.89 9.80
CA LYS A 478 -0.49 -0.54 9.87
C LYS A 478 0.16 -0.90 11.19
N GLU A 479 1.14 -0.12 11.65
CA GLU A 479 1.81 -0.33 12.94
C GLU A 479 0.82 -0.25 14.12
N MET A 480 -0.09 0.72 14.09
CA MET A 480 -1.15 0.84 15.08
C MET A 480 -2.05 -0.40 15.08
N LEU A 481 -2.45 -0.89 13.89
CA LEU A 481 -3.30 -2.07 13.74
C LEU A 481 -2.59 -3.33 14.25
N ILE A 482 -1.32 -3.54 13.89
CA ILE A 482 -0.50 -4.65 14.38
C ILE A 482 -0.43 -4.62 15.91
N LYS A 483 -0.13 -3.45 16.48
CA LYS A 483 -0.05 -3.29 17.93
C LYS A 483 -1.40 -3.59 18.63
N ALA A 484 -2.50 -3.14 18.04
CA ALA A 484 -3.83 -3.41 18.53
C ALA A 484 -4.15 -4.91 18.48
N LEU A 485 -3.95 -5.57 17.33
CA LEU A 485 -4.24 -6.99 17.16
C LEU A 485 -3.26 -7.91 17.91
N SER A 486 -2.04 -7.48 18.19
CA SER A 486 -1.10 -8.24 19.02
C SER A 486 -1.60 -8.42 20.44
N GLN A 487 -2.34 -7.43 20.99
CA GLN A 487 -2.94 -7.47 22.32
C GLN A 487 -4.27 -8.24 22.38
N PHE A 488 -4.85 -8.56 21.22
CA PHE A 488 -6.10 -9.32 21.16
C PHE A 488 -5.89 -10.77 21.61
N GLU A 489 -6.60 -11.21 22.63
CA GLU A 489 -6.46 -12.56 23.22
C GLU A 489 -7.37 -13.63 22.58
N GLY A 490 -8.17 -13.29 21.58
CA GLY A 490 -9.05 -14.20 20.85
C GLY A 490 -8.34 -15.03 19.78
N THR A 491 -9.17 -15.70 18.99
CA THR A 491 -8.76 -16.49 17.82
C THR A 491 -8.79 -15.64 16.57
N MET A 492 -7.83 -15.80 15.67
CA MET A 492 -7.79 -15.05 14.40
C MET A 492 -7.61 -15.98 13.20
N LEU A 493 -8.34 -15.68 12.13
CA LEU A 493 -8.12 -16.18 10.78
C LEU A 493 -7.89 -14.96 9.88
N PHE A 494 -6.76 -14.90 9.18
CA PHE A 494 -6.49 -13.72 8.37
C PHE A 494 -5.70 -14.04 7.10
N VAL A 495 -5.99 -13.27 6.06
CA VAL A 495 -5.24 -13.18 4.83
C VAL A 495 -4.55 -11.84 4.80
N SER A 496 -3.27 -11.81 4.50
CA SER A 496 -2.52 -10.57 4.24
C SER A 496 -1.30 -10.87 3.36
N HIS A 497 -0.91 -9.89 2.56
CA HIS A 497 0.32 -9.89 1.78
C HIS A 497 1.45 -9.08 2.44
N ASP A 498 1.18 -8.53 3.62
CA ASP A 498 2.14 -7.76 4.41
C ASP A 498 2.95 -8.70 5.34
N ARG A 499 4.25 -8.90 5.01
CA ARG A 499 5.15 -9.80 5.75
C ARG A 499 5.28 -9.44 7.22
N HIS A 500 5.33 -8.13 7.52
CA HIS A 500 5.43 -7.66 8.90
C HIS A 500 4.18 -8.00 9.70
N PHE A 501 3.01 -7.85 9.10
CA PHE A 501 1.73 -8.23 9.67
C PHE A 501 1.65 -9.75 9.91
N LEU A 502 2.06 -10.56 8.91
CA LEU A 502 2.10 -12.02 9.04
C LEU A 502 3.02 -12.46 10.19
N ALA A 503 4.25 -11.93 10.23
CA ALA A 503 5.24 -12.28 11.26
C ALA A 503 4.82 -11.87 12.67
N ALA A 504 4.20 -10.69 12.83
CA ALA A 504 3.83 -10.16 14.12
C ALA A 504 2.61 -10.87 14.77
N LEU A 505 1.70 -11.42 13.95
CA LEU A 505 0.40 -11.87 14.45
C LEU A 505 0.17 -13.38 14.36
N SER A 506 0.80 -14.08 13.41
CA SER A 506 0.53 -15.51 13.22
C SER A 506 1.24 -16.40 14.23
N ASN A 507 0.58 -17.49 14.62
CA ASN A 507 1.18 -18.61 15.33
C ASN A 507 0.89 -19.96 14.63
N ARG A 508 0.18 -19.91 13.49
CA ARG A 508 -0.14 -21.03 12.59
C ARG A 508 -0.15 -20.53 11.15
N VAL A 509 0.23 -21.39 10.22
CA VAL A 509 0.19 -21.08 8.79
C VAL A 509 -0.64 -22.14 8.06
N LEU A 510 -1.59 -21.68 7.26
CA LEU A 510 -2.33 -22.48 6.29
C LEU A 510 -1.88 -22.08 4.88
N GLU A 511 -1.15 -22.97 4.23
CA GLU A 511 -0.66 -22.77 2.86
C GLU A 511 -1.60 -23.44 1.88
N ILE A 512 -2.12 -22.69 0.92
CA ILE A 512 -3.01 -23.17 -0.14
C ILE A 512 -2.25 -23.10 -1.46
N THR A 513 -1.98 -24.28 -2.04
CA THR A 513 -1.29 -24.42 -3.32
C THR A 513 -2.14 -25.24 -4.30
N PRO A 514 -1.82 -25.25 -5.61
CA PRO A 514 -2.47 -26.15 -6.57
C PRO A 514 -2.32 -27.63 -6.22
N GLU A 515 -1.28 -27.99 -5.48
CA GLU A 515 -0.99 -29.37 -5.06
C GLU A 515 -1.79 -29.80 -3.83
N GLY A 516 -2.38 -28.85 -3.11
CA GLY A 516 -3.16 -29.12 -1.91
C GLY A 516 -3.04 -28.04 -0.85
N VAL A 517 -3.60 -28.35 0.34
CA VAL A 517 -3.60 -27.46 1.48
C VAL A 517 -2.71 -28.04 2.58
N PHE A 518 -1.75 -27.26 3.04
CA PHE A 518 -0.76 -27.66 4.05
C PHE A 518 -0.91 -26.82 5.31
N GLN A 519 -0.83 -27.49 6.47
CA GLN A 519 -0.94 -26.86 7.77
C GLN A 519 0.41 -26.92 8.49
N TYR A 520 0.90 -25.75 8.93
CA TYR A 520 2.15 -25.64 9.68
C TYR A 520 1.86 -25.20 11.13
N GLY A 521 2.46 -25.93 12.08
CA GLY A 521 2.54 -25.51 13.47
C GLY A 521 3.68 -24.51 13.63
N GLY A 522 3.36 -23.31 14.15
CA GLY A 522 4.29 -22.20 14.22
C GLY A 522 3.85 -21.01 13.37
N GLY A 523 4.43 -19.84 13.62
CA GLY A 523 4.10 -18.61 12.90
C GLY A 523 4.79 -18.49 11.54
N TYR A 524 4.53 -17.37 10.85
CA TYR A 524 5.12 -17.08 9.53
C TYR A 524 6.66 -17.11 9.55
N THR A 525 7.29 -16.57 10.58
CA THR A 525 8.76 -16.58 10.69
C THR A 525 9.32 -18.01 10.74
N GLU A 526 8.73 -18.88 11.56
CA GLU A 526 9.12 -20.29 11.65
C GLU A 526 8.81 -21.05 10.36
N TYR A 527 7.72 -20.69 9.65
CA TYR A 527 7.40 -21.23 8.34
C TYR A 527 8.52 -20.93 7.34
N VAL A 528 8.96 -19.64 7.26
CA VAL A 528 10.04 -19.22 6.36
C VAL A 528 11.36 -19.93 6.70
N GLU A 529 11.72 -20.05 7.98
CA GLU A 529 12.92 -20.75 8.42
C GLU A 529 12.92 -22.25 8.03
N ARG A 530 11.75 -22.90 8.09
CA ARG A 530 11.62 -24.32 7.81
C ARG A 530 11.52 -24.64 6.32
N THR A 531 10.87 -23.80 5.54
CA THR A 531 10.61 -24.02 4.12
C THR A 531 11.68 -23.39 3.22
N GLY A 532 12.40 -22.37 3.74
CA GLY A 532 13.41 -21.63 2.98
C GLY A 532 12.81 -20.61 2.00
N HIS A 533 11.48 -20.42 1.98
CA HIS A 533 10.81 -19.48 1.10
C HIS A 533 9.72 -18.68 1.84
N GLU A 534 9.53 -17.45 1.38
CA GLU A 534 8.60 -16.51 2.01
C GLU A 534 7.16 -16.63 1.48
N ALA A 535 6.98 -17.29 0.34
CA ALA A 535 5.69 -17.46 -0.31
C ALA A 535 5.53 -18.85 -0.93
N PRO A 536 4.30 -19.41 -0.99
CA PRO A 536 4.02 -20.76 -1.43
C PRO A 536 4.46 -21.10 -2.86
N GLY A 537 4.31 -20.16 -3.79
CA GLY A 537 4.61 -20.33 -5.23
C GLY A 537 6.10 -20.33 -5.57
N LEU A 538 6.98 -20.08 -4.60
CA LEU A 538 8.44 -20.04 -4.81
C LEU A 538 9.13 -21.40 -4.61
N ARG A 539 8.39 -22.49 -4.49
CA ARG A 539 8.96 -23.83 -4.50
C ARG A 539 9.51 -24.11 -5.91
N SER A 540 10.83 -24.10 -6.03
CA SER A 540 11.57 -24.51 -7.23
C SER A 540 11.54 -26.02 -7.41
#